data_493bcf3311d6db8825222223ffb329d2
#
_entry.id   493bcf3311d6db8825222223ffb329d2
#
_cell.length_a   1.000
_cell.length_b   1.000
_cell.length_c   1.000
_cell.angle_alpha   90.00
_cell.angle_beta   90.00
_cell.angle_gamma   90.00
#
_symmetry.space_group_name_H-M   'P 1'
#
loop_
_entity.id
_entity.type
_entity.pdbx_description
1 polymer ?
#
loop_
_entity_poly.entity_id
_entity_poly.type
_entity_poly.pdbx_seq_one_letter_code
_entity_poly.pdbx_strand_id
1 'polypeptide(L)'
;MNVTLIKALVALVPACMLFSGSLVLFFGGKSVSSFLQLLGAGCLVVVVLAHVSEALHLLPWMGWGLEHSVGHYLDFLSAALGLTLFPLGYLLHALTKRPAQQPPSSARRAKGLSEA
;
A
#
# COMPACT_ATOMS: atom_id res chain seq x y z
N MET A 1 16.63 24.01 7.50
CA MET A 1 16.00 22.80 6.96
C MET A 1 15.39 23.09 5.61
N ASN A 2 15.63 22.21 4.66
CA ASN A 2 15.13 22.38 3.32
C ASN A 2 13.64 22.01 3.28
N VAL A 3 12.81 22.81 2.58
CA VAL A 3 11.37 22.56 2.44
C VAL A 3 11.10 21.17 1.82
N THR A 4 11.94 20.74 0.88
CA THR A 4 11.86 19.42 0.26
C THR A 4 12.01 18.30 1.28
N LEU A 5 12.94 18.43 2.22
CA LEU A 5 13.15 17.46 3.30
C LEU A 5 11.92 17.38 4.21
N ILE A 6 11.34 18.52 4.57
CA ILE A 6 10.14 18.56 5.41
C ILE A 6 8.97 17.86 4.71
N LYS A 7 8.75 18.13 3.42
CA LYS A 7 7.71 17.48 2.61
C LYS A 7 7.92 15.97 2.55
N ALA A 8 9.16 15.52 2.35
CA ALA A 8 9.51 14.11 2.31
C ALA A 8 9.26 13.41 3.65
N LEU A 9 9.62 14.04 4.75
CA LEU A 9 9.38 13.52 6.10
C LEU A 9 7.88 13.44 6.43
N VAL A 10 7.10 14.45 6.03
CA VAL A 10 5.65 14.43 6.20
C VAL A 10 5.02 13.29 5.40
N ALA A 11 5.49 13.04 4.18
CA ALA A 11 5.02 11.93 3.35
C ALA A 11 5.46 10.56 3.90
N LEU A 12 6.58 10.51 4.62
CA LEU A 12 7.10 9.27 5.22
C LEU A 12 6.13 8.70 6.26
N VAL A 13 5.46 9.55 7.04
CA VAL A 13 4.53 9.12 8.09
C VAL A 13 3.39 8.26 7.54
N PRO A 14 2.57 8.75 6.57
CA PRO A 14 1.51 7.91 6.01
C PRO A 14 2.03 6.69 5.26
N ALA A 15 3.18 6.78 4.59
CA ALA A 15 3.80 5.65 3.91
C ALA A 15 4.16 4.54 4.90
N CYS A 16 4.75 4.88 6.04
CA CYS A 16 5.07 3.92 7.10
C CYS A 16 3.81 3.33 7.73
N MET A 17 2.75 4.12 7.91
CA MET A 17 1.47 3.64 8.42
C MET A 17 0.83 2.62 7.46
N LEU A 18 0.83 2.91 6.16
CA LEU A 18 0.31 2.00 5.15
C LEU A 18 1.13 0.70 5.10
N PHE A 19 2.45 0.81 5.17
CA PHE A 19 3.34 -0.34 5.17
C PHE A 19 3.13 -1.21 6.41
N SER A 20 3.06 -0.60 7.58
CA SER A 20 2.81 -1.30 8.85
C SER A 20 1.45 -1.99 8.84
N GLY A 21 0.41 -1.30 8.39
CA GLY A 21 -0.93 -1.88 8.24
C GLY A 21 -0.95 -3.06 7.29
N SER A 22 -0.24 -2.94 6.17
CA SER A 22 -0.11 -4.03 5.18
C SER A 22 0.64 -5.24 5.74
N LEU A 23 1.68 -5.02 6.56
CA LEU A 23 2.39 -6.09 7.26
C LEU A 23 1.46 -6.84 8.23
N VAL A 24 0.69 -6.11 9.02
CA VAL A 24 -0.27 -6.72 9.96
C VAL A 24 -1.29 -7.57 9.20
N LEU A 25 -1.85 -7.05 8.12
CA LEU A 25 -2.80 -7.80 7.28
C LEU A 25 -2.16 -9.04 6.66
N PHE A 26 -0.92 -8.94 6.20
CA PHE A 26 -0.20 -10.08 5.60
C PHE A 26 0.07 -11.18 6.62
N PHE A 27 0.51 -10.82 7.82
CA PHE A 27 0.76 -11.80 8.89
C PHE A 27 -0.53 -12.37 9.47
N GLY A 28 -1.62 -11.61 9.46
CA GLY A 28 -2.93 -12.07 9.93
C GLY A 28 -3.64 -13.03 8.97
N GLY A 29 -3.39 -12.91 7.67
CA GLY A 29 -3.97 -13.77 6.65
C GLY A 29 -3.14 -13.72 5.39
N LYS A 30 -2.34 -14.74 5.12
CA LYS A 30 -1.47 -14.83 3.96
C LYS A 30 -2.31 -15.04 2.70
N SER A 31 -2.75 -13.96 2.07
CA SER A 31 -3.49 -13.98 0.82
C SER A 31 -2.75 -13.21 -0.26
N VAL A 32 -3.07 -13.48 -1.53
CA VAL A 32 -2.49 -12.75 -2.66
C VAL A 32 -2.80 -11.25 -2.57
N SER A 33 -4.01 -10.89 -2.14
CA SER A 33 -4.39 -9.49 -1.98
C SER A 33 -3.55 -8.78 -0.92
N SER A 34 -3.29 -9.42 0.21
CA SER A 34 -2.43 -8.89 1.27
C SER A 34 -0.98 -8.74 0.80
N PHE A 35 -0.49 -9.69 0.02
CA PHE A 35 0.84 -9.63 -0.58
C PHE A 35 0.97 -8.45 -1.56
N LEU A 36 -0.03 -8.25 -2.43
CA LEU A 36 -0.05 -7.12 -3.37
C LEU A 36 -0.09 -5.77 -2.63
N GLN A 37 -0.88 -5.66 -1.58
CA GLN A 37 -0.92 -4.46 -0.74
C GLN A 37 0.43 -4.18 -0.08
N LEU A 38 1.05 -5.22 0.47
CA LEU A 38 2.36 -5.11 1.12
C LEU A 38 3.43 -4.67 0.11
N LEU A 39 3.44 -5.28 -1.06
CA LEU A 39 4.38 -4.94 -2.13
C LEU A 39 4.18 -3.49 -2.61
N GLY A 40 2.93 -3.08 -2.81
CA GLY A 40 2.59 -1.71 -3.18
C GLY A 40 2.99 -0.69 -2.12
N ALA A 41 2.69 -0.97 -0.86
CA ALA A 41 3.10 -0.12 0.27
C ALA A 41 4.62 -0.04 0.40
N GLY A 42 5.33 -1.15 0.19
CA GLY A 42 6.79 -1.19 0.15
C GLY A 42 7.37 -0.31 -0.94
N CYS A 43 6.79 -0.35 -2.14
CA CYS A 43 7.18 0.54 -3.24
C CYS A 43 6.98 2.02 -2.89
N LEU A 44 5.88 2.37 -2.22
CA LEU A 44 5.63 3.74 -1.77
C LEU A 44 6.67 4.19 -0.73
N VAL A 45 7.06 3.31 0.18
CA VAL A 45 8.13 3.60 1.15
C VAL A 45 9.45 3.85 0.42
N VAL A 46 9.77 3.05 -0.61
CA VAL A 46 10.97 3.26 -1.42
C VAL A 46 10.95 4.62 -2.10
N VAL A 47 9.80 5.04 -2.66
CA VAL A 47 9.64 6.37 -3.27
C VAL A 47 9.96 7.48 -2.26
N VAL A 48 9.38 7.39 -1.07
CA VAL A 48 9.60 8.42 -0.03
C VAL A 48 11.06 8.42 0.43
N LEU A 49 11.67 7.25 0.59
CA LEU A 49 13.08 7.14 0.94
C LEU A 49 13.98 7.70 -0.16
N ALA A 50 13.62 7.50 -1.44
CA ALA A 50 14.33 8.09 -2.57
C ALA A 50 14.31 9.62 -2.48
N HIS A 51 13.15 10.21 -2.20
CA HIS A 51 13.03 11.67 -2.03
C HIS A 51 13.79 12.19 -0.81
N VAL A 52 13.80 11.46 0.29
CA VAL A 52 14.62 11.81 1.47
C VAL A 52 16.10 11.75 1.12
N SER A 53 16.53 10.73 0.42
CA SER A 53 17.93 10.56 -0.02
C SER A 53 18.35 11.69 -0.97
N GLU A 54 17.48 12.10 -1.87
CA GLU A 54 17.70 13.23 -2.77
C GLU A 54 17.84 14.54 -1.96
N ALA A 55 16.95 14.79 -1.04
CA ALA A 55 16.97 16.00 -0.21
C ALA A 55 18.20 16.09 0.69
N LEU A 56 18.73 14.96 1.15
CA LEU A 56 19.93 14.88 1.96
C LEU A 56 21.22 14.74 1.14
N HIS A 57 21.09 14.68 -0.20
CA HIS A 57 22.22 14.42 -1.11
C HIS A 57 22.99 13.14 -0.75
N LEU A 58 22.26 12.12 -0.28
CA LEU A 58 22.84 10.81 -0.04
C LEU A 58 23.07 10.11 -1.38
N LEU A 59 24.17 9.38 -1.48
CA LEU A 59 24.52 8.65 -2.70
C LEU A 59 24.56 9.54 -3.95
N PRO A 60 25.46 10.54 -4.00
CA PRO A 60 25.51 11.50 -5.11
C PRO A 60 25.79 10.84 -6.48
N TRP A 61 26.36 9.63 -6.49
CA TRP A 61 26.62 8.85 -7.70
C TRP A 61 25.34 8.34 -8.38
N MET A 62 24.22 8.30 -7.69
CA MET A 62 22.93 7.88 -8.27
C MET A 62 22.28 8.97 -9.13
N GLY A 63 22.82 10.18 -9.11
CA GLY A 63 22.34 11.28 -9.95
C GLY A 63 20.90 11.68 -9.68
N TRP A 64 20.53 11.80 -8.41
CA TRP A 64 19.18 12.19 -8.01
C TRP A 64 18.74 13.49 -8.69
N GLY A 65 17.58 13.49 -9.29
CA GLY A 65 17.01 14.65 -9.97
C GLY A 65 17.41 14.82 -11.43
N LEU A 66 18.28 13.98 -11.97
CA LEU A 66 18.64 13.98 -13.39
C LEU A 66 17.67 13.09 -14.18
N GLU A 67 17.27 13.56 -15.37
CA GLU A 67 16.23 12.90 -16.18
C GLU A 67 16.58 11.45 -16.60
N HIS A 68 17.82 11.11 -16.72
CA HIS A 68 18.28 9.79 -17.19
C HIS A 68 19.15 9.09 -16.15
N SER A 69 18.87 9.32 -14.86
CA SER A 69 19.63 8.69 -13.79
C SER A 69 18.95 7.46 -13.26
N VAL A 70 19.72 6.56 -12.63
CA VAL A 70 19.20 5.37 -11.96
C VAL A 70 18.22 5.75 -10.86
N GLY A 71 18.50 6.83 -10.11
CA GLY A 71 17.60 7.31 -9.05
C GLY A 71 16.25 7.74 -9.58
N HIS A 72 16.22 8.44 -10.72
CA HIS A 72 14.97 8.87 -11.35
C HIS A 72 14.13 7.68 -11.83
N TYR A 73 14.74 6.69 -12.48
CA TYR A 73 14.03 5.49 -12.91
C TYR A 73 13.54 4.66 -11.73
N LEU A 74 14.34 4.52 -10.69
CA LEU A 74 13.94 3.82 -9.47
C LEU A 74 12.72 4.48 -8.84
N ASP A 75 12.74 5.80 -8.70
CA ASP A 75 11.63 6.57 -8.14
C ASP A 75 10.37 6.41 -8.99
N PHE A 76 10.47 6.61 -10.29
CA PHE A 76 9.35 6.50 -11.22
C PHE A 76 8.74 5.10 -11.23
N LEU A 77 9.57 4.05 -11.35
CA LEU A 77 9.09 2.67 -11.35
C LEU A 77 8.46 2.29 -10.01
N SER A 78 9.07 2.70 -8.91
CA SER A 78 8.52 2.44 -7.58
C SER A 78 7.19 3.14 -7.37
N ALA A 79 7.06 4.38 -7.82
CA ALA A 79 5.82 5.13 -7.78
C ALA A 79 4.72 4.47 -8.61
N ALA A 80 5.03 4.08 -9.84
CA ALA A 80 4.09 3.42 -10.74
C ALA A 80 3.61 2.09 -10.16
N LEU A 81 4.54 1.27 -9.68
CA LEU A 81 4.22 -0.02 -9.06
C LEU A 81 3.41 0.17 -7.77
N GLY A 82 3.81 1.09 -6.91
CA GLY A 82 3.09 1.37 -5.66
C GLY A 82 1.66 1.83 -5.89
N LEU A 83 1.48 2.78 -6.80
CA LEU A 83 0.16 3.31 -7.15
C LEU A 83 -0.72 2.31 -7.89
N THR A 84 -0.15 1.32 -8.54
CA THR A 84 -0.89 0.27 -9.25
C THR A 84 -1.19 -0.92 -8.34
N LEU A 85 -0.18 -1.45 -7.67
CA LEU A 85 -0.29 -2.68 -6.86
C LEU A 85 -1.11 -2.47 -5.58
N PHE A 86 -0.97 -1.33 -4.94
CA PHE A 86 -1.70 -1.06 -3.70
C PHE A 86 -3.22 -1.03 -3.91
N PRO A 87 -3.77 -0.24 -4.87
CA PRO A 87 -5.20 -0.26 -5.17
C PRO A 87 -5.70 -1.61 -5.67
N LEU A 88 -4.90 -2.32 -6.49
CA LEU A 88 -5.25 -3.66 -6.95
C LEU A 88 -5.37 -4.64 -5.78
N GLY A 89 -4.40 -4.63 -4.87
CA GLY A 89 -4.44 -5.44 -3.66
C GLY A 89 -5.66 -5.12 -2.80
N TYR A 90 -5.97 -3.84 -2.64
CA TYR A 90 -7.15 -3.39 -1.91
C TYR A 90 -8.45 -3.88 -2.56
N LEU A 91 -8.57 -3.74 -3.88
CA LEU A 91 -9.75 -4.20 -4.62
C LEU A 91 -9.93 -5.72 -4.52
N LEU A 92 -8.86 -6.48 -4.68
CA LEU A 92 -8.91 -7.93 -4.51
C LEU A 92 -9.33 -8.32 -3.09
N HIS A 93 -8.81 -7.63 -2.09
CA HIS A 93 -9.18 -7.85 -0.70
C HIS A 93 -10.67 -7.56 -0.47
N ALA A 94 -11.18 -6.44 -1.00
CA ALA A 94 -12.59 -6.07 -0.90
C ALA A 94 -13.50 -7.06 -1.62
N LEU A 95 -13.08 -7.57 -2.78
CA LEU A 95 -13.86 -8.53 -3.56
C LEU A 95 -13.87 -9.93 -2.94
N THR A 96 -12.75 -10.37 -2.33
CA THR A 96 -12.65 -11.70 -1.70
C THR A 96 -13.29 -11.73 -0.32
N LYS A 97 -13.31 -10.63 0.40
CA LYS A 97 -13.96 -10.49 1.73
C LYS A 97 -15.38 -9.93 1.63
N ARG A 98 -16.12 -10.25 0.59
CA ARG A 98 -17.56 -9.96 0.61
C ARG A 98 -18.15 -10.61 1.86
N PRO A 99 -18.88 -9.84 2.71
CA PRO A 99 -19.56 -10.46 3.82
C PRO A 99 -20.43 -11.58 3.26
N ALA A 100 -20.31 -12.77 3.87
CA ALA A 100 -21.19 -13.88 3.55
C ALA A 100 -22.60 -13.30 3.51
N GLN A 101 -23.26 -13.41 2.36
CA GLN A 101 -24.63 -12.90 2.23
C GLN A 101 -25.43 -13.46 3.37
N GLN A 102 -25.85 -12.59 4.26
CA GLN A 102 -26.80 -13.03 5.28
C GLN A 102 -27.98 -13.66 4.55
N PRO A 103 -28.39 -14.86 4.95
CA PRO A 103 -29.57 -15.45 4.35
C PRO A 103 -30.71 -14.44 4.41
N PRO A 104 -31.52 -14.29 3.35
CA PRO A 104 -32.59 -13.32 3.32
C PRO A 104 -33.44 -13.46 4.61
N SER A 105 -33.91 -12.36 5.13
CA SER A 105 -34.70 -12.31 6.38
C SER A 105 -35.88 -13.30 6.38
N SER A 106 -36.40 -13.59 5.19
CA SER A 106 -37.44 -14.60 4.96
C SER A 106 -37.00 -16.02 5.36
N ALA A 107 -35.78 -16.43 5.01
CA ALA A 107 -35.25 -17.74 5.37
C ALA A 107 -35.05 -17.88 6.89
N ARG A 108 -34.56 -16.80 7.54
CA ARG A 108 -34.42 -16.77 8.99
C ARG A 108 -35.77 -16.88 9.71
N ARG A 109 -36.80 -16.22 9.16
CA ARG A 109 -38.15 -16.24 9.69
C ARG A 109 -38.77 -17.62 9.56
N ALA A 110 -38.59 -18.26 8.40
CA ALA A 110 -39.09 -19.64 8.17
C ALA A 110 -38.41 -20.64 9.11
N LYS A 111 -37.11 -20.51 9.37
CA LYS A 111 -36.39 -21.37 10.31
C LYS A 111 -36.89 -21.18 11.76
N GLY A 112 -37.13 -19.95 12.17
CA GLY A 112 -37.71 -19.65 13.50
C GLY A 112 -39.11 -20.24 13.68
N LEU A 113 -39.94 -20.22 12.64
CA LEU A 113 -41.27 -20.82 12.66
C LEU A 113 -41.25 -22.35 12.74
N SER A 114 -40.25 -23.00 12.11
CA SER A 114 -40.12 -24.46 12.13
C SER A 114 -39.56 -24.97 13.47
N GLU A 115 -38.89 -24.15 14.23
CA GLU A 115 -38.34 -24.49 15.55
C GLU A 115 -39.30 -24.17 16.70
N ALA A 116 -40.39 -23.49 16.40
CA ALA A 116 -41.40 -23.12 17.43
C ALA A 116 -42.36 -24.26 17.77
#